data_6ab35147165022de26cc146686cd78fe
#
_entry.id   6ab35147165022de26cc146686cd78fe
#
_cell.length_a   1.000
_cell.length_b   1.000
_cell.length_c   1.000
_cell.angle_alpha   90.00
_cell.angle_beta   90.00
_cell.angle_gamma   90.00
#
_symmetry.space_group_name_H-M   'P 1'
#
loop_
_entity.id
_entity.type
_entity.pdbx_description
1 polymer ?
#
loop_
_entity_poly.entity_id
_entity_poly.type
_entity_poly.pdbx_seq_one_letter_code
_entity_poly.pdbx_strand_id
1 'polypeptide(L)'
;VNVTDIFLDRGEIVSTRGRFERDGSRFNAIKTDLTDGLPLVVLINQGSASASEIVAGALQDHKRAIIMGTKSFGKGSVQTILPSGENVALKLTTAKYYTPLGRSIQKTGIDPDI
;
A
#
# COMPACT_ATOMS: atom_id res chain seq x y z
N VAL A 1 0.18 0.73 -6.98
CA VAL A 1 -0.11 2.13 -7.36
C VAL A 1 -1.09 2.20 -8.52
N ASN A 2 -0.76 1.57 -9.65
CA ASN A 2 -1.59 1.67 -10.86
C ASN A 2 -3.02 1.14 -10.68
N VAL A 3 -3.18 0.03 -9.96
CA VAL A 3 -4.51 -0.54 -9.70
C VAL A 3 -5.34 0.42 -8.86
N THR A 4 -4.75 0.97 -7.81
CA THR A 4 -5.44 1.93 -6.93
C THR A 4 -5.83 3.19 -7.67
N ASP A 5 -4.96 3.67 -8.57
CA ASP A 5 -5.18 4.88 -9.36
C ASP A 5 -6.43 4.78 -10.25
N ILE A 6 -6.80 3.56 -10.65
CA ILE A 6 -8.02 3.34 -11.46
C ILE A 6 -9.28 3.80 -10.71
N PHE A 7 -9.27 3.73 -9.38
CA PHE A 7 -10.45 3.99 -8.54
C PHE A 7 -10.41 5.34 -7.82
N LEU A 8 -9.35 6.12 -7.99
CA LEU A 8 -9.19 7.41 -7.34
C LEU A 8 -9.03 8.55 -8.34
N ASP A 9 -9.72 9.66 -8.09
CA ASP A 9 -9.57 10.87 -8.91
C ASP A 9 -8.26 11.59 -8.57
N ARG A 10 -7.91 11.63 -7.30
CA ARG A 10 -6.77 12.39 -6.79
C ARG A 10 -6.39 11.92 -5.40
N GLY A 11 -5.29 12.41 -4.91
CA GLY A 11 -4.82 12.16 -3.56
C GLY A 11 -3.70 11.15 -3.50
N GLU A 12 -3.14 11.01 -2.31
CA GLU A 12 -2.03 10.10 -2.08
C GLU A 12 -2.51 8.65 -2.05
N ILE A 13 -1.74 7.77 -2.66
CA ILE A 13 -2.02 6.33 -2.66
C ILE A 13 -1.20 5.65 -1.56
N VAL A 14 0.09 5.90 -1.55
CA VAL A 14 1.02 5.31 -0.59
C VAL A 14 2.24 6.20 -0.45
N SER A 15 2.84 6.20 0.71
CA SER A 15 4.16 6.80 0.91
C SER A 15 5.11 5.78 1.48
N THR A 16 6.39 5.98 1.20
CA THR A 16 7.47 5.19 1.79
C THR A 16 8.34 6.08 2.64
N ARG A 17 8.81 5.58 3.76
CA ARG A 17 9.74 6.30 4.64
C ARG A 17 10.85 5.36 5.03
N GLY A 18 12.08 5.80 4.78
CA GLY A 18 13.27 5.07 5.19
C GLY A 18 13.87 5.66 6.46
N ARG A 19 15.10 5.25 6.73
CA ARG A 19 15.86 5.74 7.88
C ARG A 19 16.17 7.25 7.76
N PHE A 20 16.35 7.71 6.52
CA PHE A 20 16.66 9.12 6.23
C PHE A 20 15.50 9.72 5.45
N GLU A 21 15.28 11.02 5.63
CA GLU A 21 14.21 11.74 4.94
C GLU A 21 14.28 11.59 3.42
N ARG A 22 15.49 11.58 2.86
CA ARG A 22 15.73 11.37 1.42
C ARG A 22 15.26 10.01 0.89
N ASP A 23 15.04 9.03 1.78
CA ASP A 23 14.58 7.71 1.40
C ASP A 23 13.05 7.65 1.27
N GLY A 24 12.38 8.74 1.54
CA GLY A 24 10.93 8.83 1.46
C GLY A 24 10.46 9.12 0.05
N SER A 25 9.33 8.52 -0.32
CA SER A 25 8.65 8.78 -1.60
C SER A 25 7.16 8.81 -1.39
N ARG A 26 6.46 9.57 -2.23
CA ARG A 26 5.00 9.63 -2.22
C ARG A 26 4.48 9.33 -3.62
N PHE A 27 3.44 8.53 -3.68
CA PHE A 27 2.78 8.15 -4.92
C PHE A 27 1.34 8.62 -4.87
N ASN A 28 0.95 9.46 -5.82
CA ASN A 28 -0.38 10.06 -5.87
C ASN A 28 -1.17 9.54 -7.06
N ALA A 29 -2.50 9.59 -6.95
CA ALA A 29 -3.37 9.30 -8.06
C ALA A 29 -3.24 10.40 -9.12
N ILE A 30 -3.11 10.00 -10.37
CA ILE A 30 -2.97 10.92 -11.50
C ILE A 30 -4.07 10.78 -12.53
N LYS A 31 -4.84 9.70 -12.48
CA LYS A 31 -5.93 9.44 -13.40
C LYS A 31 -7.27 9.71 -12.74
N THR A 32 -8.29 9.97 -13.56
CA THR A 32 -9.66 10.06 -13.10
C THR A 32 -10.17 8.66 -12.72
N ASP A 33 -11.07 8.60 -11.73
CA ASP A 33 -11.75 7.36 -11.36
C ASP A 33 -12.51 6.79 -12.55
N LEU A 34 -12.04 5.67 -13.09
CA LEU A 34 -12.62 5.03 -14.27
C LEU A 34 -13.98 4.41 -14.00
N THR A 35 -14.35 4.21 -12.73
CA THR A 35 -15.65 3.64 -12.35
C THR A 35 -16.72 4.72 -12.15
N ASP A 36 -16.35 5.98 -12.29
CA ASP A 36 -17.25 7.13 -12.13
C ASP A 36 -17.99 7.10 -10.78
N GLY A 37 -17.28 6.74 -9.73
CA GLY A 37 -17.81 6.74 -8.36
C GLY A 37 -18.68 5.55 -7.99
N LEU A 38 -18.67 4.49 -8.77
CA LEU A 38 -19.44 3.28 -8.44
C LEU A 38 -19.04 2.72 -7.06
N PRO A 39 -20.02 2.20 -6.30
CA PRO A 39 -19.71 1.56 -5.03
C PRO A 39 -18.69 0.42 -5.20
N LEU A 40 -17.74 0.35 -4.27
CA LEU A 40 -16.63 -0.59 -4.35
C LEU A 40 -16.45 -1.30 -3.01
N VAL A 41 -16.29 -2.62 -3.06
CA VAL A 41 -15.98 -3.45 -1.91
C VAL A 41 -14.69 -4.19 -2.18
N VAL A 42 -13.77 -4.14 -1.23
CA VAL A 42 -12.49 -4.85 -1.33
C VAL A 42 -12.45 -5.94 -0.28
N LEU A 43 -12.22 -7.16 -0.70
CA LEU A 43 -12.14 -8.32 0.20
C LEU A 43 -10.70 -8.57 0.58
N ILE A 44 -10.44 -8.72 1.87
CA ILE A 44 -9.11 -9.05 2.40
C ILE A 44 -9.20 -10.18 3.40
N ASN A 45 -8.07 -10.87 3.58
CA ASN A 45 -7.91 -11.85 4.64
C ASN A 45 -6.45 -11.91 5.08
N GLN A 46 -6.13 -12.83 5.99
CA GLN A 46 -4.78 -12.96 6.53
C GLN A 46 -3.72 -13.31 5.49
N GLY A 47 -4.12 -13.73 4.30
CA GLY A 47 -3.20 -13.96 3.19
C GLY A 47 -2.96 -12.73 2.32
N SER A 48 -3.72 -11.66 2.53
CA SER A 48 -3.55 -10.41 1.78
C SER A 48 -2.34 -9.66 2.31
N ALA A 49 -1.35 -9.44 1.47
CA ALA A 49 -0.08 -8.86 1.92
C ALA A 49 0.50 -7.89 0.89
N SER A 50 1.37 -7.02 1.37
CA SER A 50 2.19 -6.11 0.55
C SER A 50 1.35 -5.22 -0.38
N ALA A 51 1.45 -5.43 -1.70
CA ALA A 51 0.72 -4.61 -2.68
C ALA A 51 -0.79 -4.61 -2.46
N SER A 52 -1.35 -5.74 -2.06
CA SER A 52 -2.79 -5.85 -1.74
C SER A 52 -3.16 -4.94 -0.57
N GLU A 53 -2.29 -4.83 0.41
CA GLU A 53 -2.52 -3.97 1.58
C GLU A 53 -2.39 -2.49 1.22
N ILE A 54 -1.53 -2.15 0.26
CA ILE A 54 -1.43 -0.79 -0.27
C ILE A 54 -2.75 -0.38 -0.92
N VAL A 55 -3.30 -1.25 -1.76
CA VAL A 55 -4.59 -0.99 -2.44
C VAL A 55 -5.70 -0.82 -1.40
N ALA A 56 -5.83 -1.79 -0.49
CA ALA A 56 -6.89 -1.76 0.53
C ALA A 56 -6.76 -0.55 1.43
N GLY A 57 -5.55 -0.26 1.91
CA GLY A 57 -5.31 0.86 2.81
C GLY A 57 -5.60 2.21 2.18
N ALA A 58 -5.19 2.40 0.92
CA ALA A 58 -5.44 3.65 0.21
C ALA A 58 -6.94 3.87 -0.01
N LEU A 59 -7.64 2.87 -0.49
CA LEU A 59 -9.08 2.97 -0.75
C LEU A 59 -9.87 3.15 0.55
N GLN A 60 -9.41 2.54 1.64
CA GLN A 60 -10.03 2.70 2.95
C GLN A 60 -9.82 4.13 3.50
N ASP A 61 -8.60 4.64 3.43
CA ASP A 61 -8.28 5.97 3.95
C ASP A 61 -8.99 7.08 3.17
N HIS A 62 -9.18 6.90 1.87
CA HIS A 62 -9.95 7.85 1.05
C HIS A 62 -11.46 7.63 1.17
N LYS A 63 -11.89 6.62 1.91
CA LYS A 63 -13.30 6.23 2.02
C LYS A 63 -13.93 5.96 0.65
N ARG A 64 -13.10 5.47 -0.27
CA ARG A 64 -13.54 5.13 -1.62
C ARG A 64 -14.20 3.76 -1.70
N ALA A 65 -13.82 2.86 -0.80
CA ALA A 65 -14.31 1.49 -0.77
C ALA A 65 -14.58 1.02 0.65
N ILE A 66 -15.44 0.03 0.78
CA ILE A 66 -15.63 -0.70 2.04
C ILE A 66 -14.68 -1.89 2.02
N ILE A 67 -13.88 -2.01 3.07
CA ILE A 67 -12.94 -3.13 3.23
C ILE A 67 -13.62 -4.19 4.08
N MET A 68 -13.77 -5.39 3.54
CA MET A 68 -14.54 -6.47 4.17
C MET A 68 -13.69 -7.73 4.30
N GLY A 69 -13.87 -8.46 5.38
CA GLY A 69 -13.20 -9.73 5.58
C GLY A 69 -12.52 -9.83 6.93
N THR A 70 -11.26 -10.25 6.92
CA THR A 70 -10.45 -10.38 8.14
C THR A 70 -9.16 -9.58 7.97
N LYS A 71 -8.49 -9.29 9.09
CA LYS A 71 -7.27 -8.48 9.11
C LYS A 71 -6.22 -9.04 8.15
N SER A 72 -5.57 -8.17 7.40
CA SER A 72 -4.53 -8.55 6.45
C SER A 72 -3.23 -8.97 7.15
N PHE A 73 -2.27 -9.45 6.36
CA PHE A 73 -1.03 -10.04 6.88
C PHE A 73 -0.16 -9.06 7.66
N GLY A 74 0.02 -7.84 7.14
CA GLY A 74 0.85 -6.85 7.81
C GLY A 74 2.28 -6.78 7.27
N LYS A 75 2.44 -6.89 5.95
CA LYS A 75 3.75 -6.74 5.31
C LYS A 75 3.83 -5.39 4.61
N GLY A 76 4.40 -4.41 5.31
CA GLY A 76 4.54 -3.04 4.81
C GLY A 76 5.98 -2.57 4.69
N SER A 77 6.91 -3.47 4.39
CA SER A 77 8.32 -3.12 4.24
C SER A 77 8.75 -3.12 2.78
N VAL A 78 9.61 -2.15 2.43
CA VAL A 78 10.26 -2.08 1.13
C VAL A 78 11.61 -2.77 1.25
N GLN A 79 11.86 -3.74 0.37
CA GLN A 79 13.12 -4.46 0.34
C GLN A 79 13.89 -4.12 -0.92
N THR A 80 15.18 -3.86 -0.77
CA THR A 80 16.08 -3.58 -1.86
C THR A 80 17.04 -4.74 -2.03
N ILE A 81 17.21 -5.19 -3.26
CA ILE A 81 18.15 -6.26 -3.60
C ILE A 81 19.43 -5.62 -4.10
N LEU A 82 20.53 -5.88 -3.39
CA LEU A 82 21.85 -5.38 -3.77
C LEU A 82 22.70 -6.54 -4.26
N PRO A 83 23.08 -6.56 -5.55
CA PRO A 83 23.98 -7.59 -6.05
C PRO A 83 25.32 -7.50 -5.33
N SER A 84 25.83 -8.65 -4.87
CA SER A 84 27.08 -8.74 -4.13
C SER A 84 27.96 -9.86 -4.68
N GLY A 85 28.29 -9.79 -5.99
CA GLY A 85 29.06 -10.79 -6.69
C GLY A 85 28.23 -11.66 -7.61
N GLU A 86 28.85 -12.65 -8.25
CA GLU A 86 28.14 -13.59 -9.11
C GLU A 86 27.23 -14.49 -8.27
N ASN A 87 25.96 -14.58 -8.64
CA ASN A 87 24.97 -15.44 -8.00
C ASN A 87 24.72 -15.14 -6.51
N VAL A 88 25.14 -13.98 -6.02
CA VAL A 88 24.93 -13.55 -4.64
C VAL A 88 24.23 -12.19 -4.64
N ALA A 89 23.18 -12.08 -3.84
CA ALA A 89 22.47 -10.81 -3.66
C ALA A 89 22.13 -10.63 -2.19
N LEU A 90 22.19 -9.39 -1.74
CA LEU A 90 21.83 -9.00 -0.38
C LEU A 90 20.45 -8.35 -0.42
N LYS A 91 19.52 -8.84 0.41
CA LYS A 91 18.17 -8.34 0.51
C LYS A 91 18.03 -7.55 1.81
N LEU A 92 17.84 -6.25 1.69
CA LEU A 92 17.75 -5.35 2.84
C LEU A 92 16.41 -4.65 2.88
N THR A 93 15.85 -4.51 4.08
CA THR A 93 14.69 -3.65 4.31
C THR A 93 15.19 -2.21 4.38
N THR A 94 14.77 -1.38 3.42
CA THR A 94 15.25 -0.01 3.32
C THR A 94 14.19 1.04 3.67
N ALA A 95 12.92 0.67 3.68
CA ALA A 95 11.83 1.60 3.97
C ALA A 95 10.58 0.85 4.40
N LYS A 96 9.59 1.60 4.85
CA LYS A 96 8.26 1.09 5.20
C LYS A 96 7.20 1.84 4.41
N TYR A 97 6.09 1.13 4.11
CA TYR A 97 4.93 1.73 3.48
C TYR A 97 3.98 2.33 4.51
N TYR A 98 3.38 3.46 4.14
CA TYR A 98 2.37 4.13 4.95
C TYR A 98 1.15 4.45 4.08
N THR A 99 -0.04 4.36 4.68
CA THR A 99 -1.28 4.70 4.01
C THR A 99 -1.40 6.23 3.86
N PRO A 100 -2.36 6.73 3.05
CA PRO A 100 -2.57 8.18 2.91
C PRO A 100 -2.75 8.92 4.24
N LEU A 101 -3.36 8.31 5.24
CA LEU A 101 -3.50 8.91 6.57
C LEU A 101 -2.27 8.71 7.46
N GLY A 102 -1.20 8.14 6.94
CA GLY A 102 0.05 7.96 7.66
C GLY A 102 0.13 6.72 8.55
N ARG A 103 -0.77 5.75 8.37
CA ARG A 103 -0.74 4.50 9.14
C ARG A 103 0.33 3.56 8.62
N SER A 104 1.09 2.94 9.51
CA SER A 104 2.06 1.92 9.13
C SER A 104 1.34 0.60 8.86
N ILE A 105 1.69 -0.06 7.76
CA ILE A 105 1.15 -1.37 7.40
C ILE A 105 1.95 -2.49 8.08
N GLN A 106 3.25 -2.29 8.30
CA GLN A 106 4.14 -3.31 8.83
C GLN A 106 3.69 -3.82 10.20
N LYS A 107 3.48 -5.11 10.33
CA LYS A 107 3.02 -5.83 11.53
C LYS A 107 1.59 -5.46 11.98
N THR A 108 1.05 -4.39 11.49
CA THR A 108 -0.29 -3.92 11.86
C THR A 108 -1.36 -4.43 10.89
N GLY A 109 -1.04 -4.46 9.60
CA GLY A 109 -1.98 -4.84 8.57
C GLY A 109 -3.09 -3.82 8.39
N ILE A 110 -4.08 -4.20 7.61
CA ILE A 110 -5.29 -3.40 7.36
C ILE A 110 -6.45 -4.10 8.06
N ASP A 111 -7.14 -3.38 8.93
CA ASP A 111 -8.33 -3.88 9.59
C ASP A 111 -9.53 -3.65 8.67
N PRO A 112 -10.40 -4.66 8.45
CA PRO A 112 -11.58 -4.47 7.64
C PRO A 112 -12.58 -3.55 8.33
N ASP A 113 -13.43 -2.89 7.52
CA ASP A 113 -14.53 -2.09 8.02
C ASP A 113 -15.68 -2.98 8.52
N ILE A 114 -15.81 -4.15 7.91
CA ILE A 114 -16.83 -5.13 8.25
C ILE A 114 -16.24 -6.52 8.37
#